data_4fb4922c2aeb3bc6c22c8e2d3077f87d
#
_entry.id   4fb4922c2aeb3bc6c22c8e2d3077f87d
#
_cell.length_a   1.000
_cell.length_b   1.000
_cell.length_c   1.000
_cell.angle_alpha   90.00
_cell.angle_beta   90.00
_cell.angle_gamma   90.00
#
_symmetry.space_group_name_H-M   'P 1'
#
loop_
_entity.id
_entity.type
_entity.pdbx_description
1 polymer ?
#
loop_
_entity_poly.entity_id
_entity_poly.type
_entity_poly.pdbx_seq_one_letter_code
_entity_poly.pdbx_strand_id
1 'polypeptide(L)'
;MKLHACPSTEELLEKVDVLCVPASRERAEYIYQDLLTRIIHADSLPPLTEFLAMKASPAFFFGQWNGHRVKVVYWCEAEKLTEANTYSLAKKIAIKVRTECPGKAGLWIPHLNTSALLQSAFAGWTAGQYDLGLYKQADHNHPKSAAVDLHAFLAPGIDEATARDGITLGLVQQEVMNL
;
A
#
# COMPACT_ATOMS: atom_id res chain seq x y z
N MET A 1 -14.28 -0.46 -5.53
CA MET A 1 -12.85 -0.23 -5.79
C MET A 1 -12.46 -0.97 -7.07
N LYS A 2 -11.80 -0.28 -8.00
CA LYS A 2 -11.31 -0.89 -9.24
C LYS A 2 -9.79 -1.02 -9.15
N LEU A 3 -9.27 -2.22 -9.46
CA LEU A 3 -7.83 -2.49 -9.49
C LEU A 3 -7.28 -2.25 -10.90
N HIS A 4 -6.16 -1.55 -10.96
CA HIS A 4 -5.35 -1.35 -12.15
C HIS A 4 -3.95 -1.92 -11.89
N ALA A 5 -3.66 -3.11 -12.42
CA ALA A 5 -2.32 -3.67 -12.38
C ALA A 5 -1.40 -2.87 -13.31
N CYS A 6 -0.29 -2.41 -12.79
CA CYS A 6 0.75 -1.73 -13.55
C CYS A 6 1.85 -2.75 -13.89
N PRO A 7 2.31 -2.81 -15.14
CA PRO A 7 3.31 -3.80 -15.58
C PRO A 7 4.72 -3.47 -15.08
N SER A 8 4.95 -2.24 -14.61
CA SER A 8 6.26 -1.83 -14.09
C SER A 8 6.14 -0.80 -12.96
N THR A 9 7.23 -0.62 -12.22
CA THR A 9 7.37 0.44 -11.20
C THR A 9 7.21 1.82 -11.84
N GLU A 10 7.77 2.02 -13.02
CA GLU A 10 7.75 3.28 -13.76
C GLU A 10 6.29 3.69 -14.06
N GLU A 11 5.51 2.78 -14.63
CA GLU A 11 4.10 3.05 -14.93
C GLU A 11 3.28 3.31 -13.68
N LEU A 12 3.56 2.62 -12.57
CA LEU A 12 2.91 2.90 -11.30
C LEU A 12 3.22 4.33 -10.81
N LEU A 13 4.50 4.72 -10.85
CA LEU A 13 4.96 6.05 -10.40
C LEU A 13 4.35 7.21 -11.20
N GLU A 14 4.02 6.99 -12.47
CA GLU A 14 3.37 8.00 -13.31
C GLU A 14 1.88 8.19 -12.98
N LYS A 15 1.26 7.21 -12.32
CA LYS A 15 -0.19 7.20 -12.07
C LYS A 15 -0.58 7.57 -10.65
N VAL A 16 0.38 7.63 -9.72
CA VAL A 16 0.08 7.78 -8.29
C VAL A 16 0.78 9.00 -7.68
N ASP A 17 0.11 9.62 -6.73
CA ASP A 17 0.67 10.70 -5.92
C ASP A 17 1.28 10.15 -4.62
N VAL A 18 0.79 9.00 -4.17
CA VAL A 18 1.21 8.32 -2.95
C VAL A 18 1.54 6.87 -3.24
N LEU A 19 2.79 6.48 -3.02
CA LEU A 19 3.27 5.12 -3.17
C LEU A 19 3.33 4.43 -1.82
N CYS A 20 2.60 3.35 -1.66
CA CYS A 20 2.52 2.57 -0.42
C CYS A 20 3.38 1.33 -0.54
N VAL A 21 4.28 1.15 0.43
CA VAL A 21 5.25 0.07 0.44
C VAL A 21 5.16 -0.69 1.78
N PRO A 22 4.26 -1.69 1.89
CA PRO A 22 4.28 -2.61 3.02
C PRO A 22 5.52 -3.49 2.95
N ALA A 23 6.28 -3.59 4.03
CA ALA A 23 7.58 -4.22 4.02
C ALA A 23 7.79 -5.16 5.21
N SER A 24 8.74 -6.09 5.06
CA SER A 24 9.37 -6.81 6.15
C SER A 24 10.86 -6.44 6.22
N ARG A 25 11.49 -6.71 7.37
CA ARG A 25 12.92 -6.47 7.55
C ARG A 25 13.76 -7.29 6.56
N GLU A 26 13.36 -8.51 6.31
CA GLU A 26 13.99 -9.40 5.32
C GLU A 26 14.01 -8.78 3.89
N ARG A 27 13.05 -7.93 3.56
CA ARG A 27 12.92 -7.28 2.25
C ARG A 27 13.34 -5.80 2.23
N ALA A 28 13.69 -5.24 3.37
CA ALA A 28 14.00 -3.82 3.49
C ALA A 28 15.18 -3.38 2.62
N GLU A 29 16.25 -4.17 2.56
CA GLU A 29 17.41 -3.86 1.71
C GLU A 29 17.07 -3.89 0.23
N TYR A 30 16.32 -4.90 -0.22
CA TYR A 30 15.82 -4.98 -1.60
C TYR A 30 14.97 -3.76 -1.96
N ILE A 31 14.02 -3.37 -1.10
CA ILE A 31 13.17 -2.20 -1.31
C ILE A 31 14.01 -0.91 -1.37
N TYR A 32 15.00 -0.78 -0.50
CA TYR A 32 15.91 0.35 -0.49
C TYR A 32 16.65 0.48 -1.82
N GLN A 33 17.28 -0.61 -2.29
CA GLN A 33 18.10 -0.61 -3.50
C GLN A 33 17.26 -0.49 -4.78
N ASP A 34 16.18 -1.24 -4.88
CA ASP A 34 15.39 -1.35 -6.12
C ASP A 34 14.40 -0.22 -6.33
N LEU A 35 13.93 0.39 -5.24
CA LEU A 35 12.90 1.42 -5.31
C LEU A 35 13.40 2.77 -4.79
N LEU A 36 13.78 2.84 -3.51
CA LEU A 36 13.96 4.14 -2.85
C LEU A 36 15.11 4.94 -3.41
N THR A 37 16.24 4.31 -3.72
CA THR A 37 17.40 4.98 -4.34
C THR A 37 17.10 5.53 -5.74
N ARG A 38 16.09 5.02 -6.41
CA ARG A 38 15.72 5.45 -7.78
C ARG A 38 14.81 6.67 -7.79
N ILE A 39 14.04 6.88 -6.74
CA ILE A 39 12.99 7.92 -6.72
C ILE A 39 13.23 8.99 -5.66
N ILE A 40 14.03 8.71 -4.63
CA ILE A 40 14.33 9.66 -3.57
C ILE A 40 15.72 10.23 -3.78
N HIS A 41 15.84 11.55 -3.68
CA HIS A 41 17.13 12.22 -3.78
C HIS A 41 18.07 11.73 -2.67
N ALA A 42 19.34 11.50 -3.02
CA ALA A 42 20.34 10.92 -2.10
C ALA A 42 20.45 11.69 -0.76
N ASP A 43 20.31 13.01 -0.77
CA ASP A 43 20.38 13.85 0.44
C ASP A 43 19.15 13.72 1.35
N SER A 44 18.06 13.13 0.83
CA SER A 44 16.78 12.95 1.55
C SER A 44 16.54 11.51 1.97
N LEU A 45 17.34 10.57 1.49
CA LEU A 45 17.28 9.16 1.84
C LEU A 45 18.34 8.88 2.93
N PRO A 46 17.95 8.30 4.10
CA PRO A 46 18.94 7.95 5.12
C PRO A 46 19.89 6.87 4.58
N PRO A 47 21.14 6.80 5.08
CA PRO A 47 22.04 5.70 4.75
C PRO A 47 21.39 4.34 5.01
N LEU A 48 21.77 3.31 4.24
CA LEU A 48 21.17 1.98 4.34
C LEU A 48 21.19 1.42 5.77
N THR A 49 22.26 1.63 6.51
CA THR A 49 22.37 1.17 7.91
C THR A 49 21.35 1.81 8.84
N GLU A 50 21.08 3.08 8.68
CA GLU A 50 20.05 3.81 9.43
C GLU A 50 18.66 3.39 8.99
N PHE A 51 18.45 3.23 7.68
CA PHE A 51 17.19 2.76 7.13
C PHE A 51 16.81 1.37 7.67
N LEU A 52 17.75 0.42 7.69
CA LEU A 52 17.54 -0.92 8.25
C LEU A 52 17.29 -0.93 9.76
N ALA A 53 17.79 0.09 10.48
CA ALA A 53 17.57 0.25 11.92
C ALA A 53 16.26 0.98 12.27
N MET A 54 15.48 1.43 11.30
CA MET A 54 14.23 2.16 11.54
C MET A 54 13.24 1.32 12.34
N LYS A 55 12.56 1.99 13.30
CA LYS A 55 11.53 1.36 14.13
C LYS A 55 10.30 0.99 13.30
N ALA A 56 9.49 0.09 13.84
CA ALA A 56 8.21 -0.35 13.27
C ALA A 56 7.14 0.78 13.30
N SER A 57 7.38 1.83 12.57
CA SER A 57 6.47 2.98 12.39
C SER A 57 6.49 3.41 10.93
N PRO A 58 5.43 4.04 10.42
CA PRO A 58 5.44 4.52 9.05
C PRO A 58 6.52 5.57 8.86
N ALA A 59 7.33 5.40 7.83
CA ALA A 59 8.28 6.39 7.36
C ALA A 59 7.72 7.05 6.10
N PHE A 60 7.90 8.36 6.01
CA PHE A 60 7.46 9.17 4.88
C PHE A 60 8.67 9.71 4.16
N PHE A 61 8.74 9.44 2.86
CA PHE A 61 9.76 10.00 1.99
C PHE A 61 9.08 10.79 0.87
N PHE A 62 9.79 11.75 0.31
CA PHE A 62 9.35 12.47 -0.87
C PHE A 62 10.29 12.13 -2.02
N GLY A 63 9.74 11.49 -3.03
CA GLY A 63 10.42 11.13 -4.24
C GLY A 63 9.99 11.99 -5.43
N GLN A 64 10.71 11.82 -6.52
CA GLN A 64 10.40 12.44 -7.80
C GLN A 64 10.64 11.45 -8.92
N TRP A 65 9.69 11.39 -9.86
CA TRP A 65 9.79 10.58 -11.06
C TRP A 65 9.31 11.38 -12.26
N ASN A 66 10.17 11.56 -13.26
CA ASN A 66 9.86 12.35 -14.48
C ASN A 66 9.25 13.74 -14.18
N GLY A 67 9.73 14.42 -13.13
CA GLY A 67 9.18 15.71 -12.72
C GLY A 67 7.91 15.62 -11.85
N HIS A 68 7.30 14.44 -11.72
CA HIS A 68 6.16 14.19 -10.85
C HIS A 68 6.63 13.88 -9.43
N ARG A 69 6.03 14.55 -8.43
CA ARG A 69 6.34 14.32 -7.01
C ARG A 69 5.49 13.16 -6.49
N VAL A 70 6.14 12.22 -5.84
CA VAL A 70 5.50 11.06 -5.22
C VAL A 70 5.83 11.03 -3.73
N LYS A 71 4.82 10.94 -2.89
CA LYS A 71 5.00 10.68 -1.46
C LYS A 71 5.09 9.18 -1.25
N VAL A 72 6.16 8.70 -0.64
CA VAL A 72 6.34 7.28 -0.31
C VAL A 72 5.97 7.04 1.14
N VAL A 73 5.07 6.10 1.38
CA VAL A 73 4.69 5.60 2.70
C VAL A 73 5.27 4.21 2.86
N TYR A 74 6.43 4.14 3.52
CA TYR A 74 7.10 2.88 3.84
C TYR A 74 6.74 2.44 5.25
N TRP A 75 6.35 1.18 5.43
CA TRP A 75 6.03 0.64 6.75
C TRP A 75 6.50 -0.79 6.89
N CYS A 76 7.39 -1.01 7.85
CA CYS A 76 7.99 -2.30 8.16
C CYS A 76 7.77 -2.64 9.64
N GLU A 77 6.97 -3.65 9.96
CA GLU A 77 6.67 -4.06 11.35
C GLU A 77 7.23 -5.44 11.72
N ALA A 78 7.35 -6.33 10.75
CA ALA A 78 7.68 -7.73 10.99
C ALA A 78 9.01 -8.12 10.34
N GLU A 79 9.65 -9.14 10.88
CA GLU A 79 10.84 -9.74 10.28
C GLU A 79 10.51 -10.36 8.91
N LYS A 80 9.40 -11.14 8.87
CA LYS A 80 8.85 -11.75 7.66
C LYS A 80 7.38 -11.42 7.51
N LEU A 81 6.91 -11.35 6.27
CA LEU A 81 5.50 -11.23 5.98
C LEU A 81 4.83 -12.61 6.04
N THR A 82 3.77 -12.67 6.84
CA THR A 82 2.78 -13.76 6.88
C THR A 82 1.44 -13.19 6.42
N GLU A 83 0.46 -14.03 6.14
CA GLU A 83 -0.88 -13.57 5.75
C GLU A 83 -1.47 -12.59 6.78
N ALA A 84 -1.41 -12.95 8.06
CA ALA A 84 -1.98 -12.15 9.14
C ALA A 84 -1.31 -10.77 9.29
N ASN A 85 0.02 -10.70 9.28
CA ASN A 85 0.71 -9.42 9.43
C ASN A 85 0.68 -8.60 8.14
N THR A 86 0.64 -9.23 6.96
CA THR A 86 0.46 -8.56 5.66
C THR A 86 -0.91 -7.87 5.60
N TYR A 87 -1.99 -8.57 6.01
CA TYR A 87 -3.32 -7.99 6.13
C TYR A 87 -3.33 -6.78 7.08
N SER A 88 -2.79 -6.97 8.29
CA SER A 88 -2.75 -5.91 9.31
C SER A 88 -1.97 -4.69 8.83
N LEU A 89 -0.81 -4.90 8.22
CA LEU A 89 0.06 -3.85 7.71
C LEU A 89 -0.60 -3.07 6.57
N ALA A 90 -1.16 -3.77 5.59
CA ALA A 90 -1.86 -3.14 4.47
C ALA A 90 -3.07 -2.32 4.94
N LYS A 91 -3.83 -2.83 5.93
CA LYS A 91 -4.94 -2.10 6.57
C LYS A 91 -4.47 -0.82 7.25
N LYS A 92 -3.39 -0.88 8.02
CA LYS A 92 -2.80 0.30 8.69
C LYS A 92 -2.34 1.36 7.69
N ILE A 93 -1.64 0.93 6.63
CA ILE A 93 -1.19 1.84 5.56
C ILE A 93 -2.40 2.49 4.88
N ALA A 94 -3.43 1.72 4.53
CA ALA A 94 -4.63 2.23 3.89
C ALA A 94 -5.35 3.29 4.74
N ILE A 95 -5.48 3.05 6.05
CA ILE A 95 -6.04 4.03 7.00
C ILE A 95 -5.18 5.30 7.01
N LYS A 96 -3.86 5.14 7.14
CA LYS A 96 -2.91 6.27 7.21
C LYS A 96 -2.97 7.13 5.95
N VAL A 97 -2.98 6.50 4.78
CA VAL A 97 -3.06 7.18 3.49
C VAL A 97 -4.37 7.92 3.34
N ARG A 98 -5.49 7.27 3.66
CA ARG A 98 -6.82 7.90 3.59
C ARG A 98 -6.92 9.15 4.46
N THR A 99 -6.32 9.14 5.64
CA THR A 99 -6.44 10.24 6.62
C THR A 99 -5.42 11.35 6.43
N GLU A 100 -4.22 11.04 5.92
CA GLU A 100 -3.09 11.97 5.96
C GLU A 100 -2.45 12.26 4.60
N CYS A 101 -2.84 11.51 3.56
CA CYS A 101 -2.18 11.59 2.26
C CYS A 101 -3.21 11.76 1.15
N PRO A 102 -3.67 12.98 0.87
CA PRO A 102 -4.56 13.22 -0.26
C PRO A 102 -3.85 12.88 -1.58
N GLY A 103 -4.60 12.33 -2.52
CA GLY A 103 -4.11 11.97 -3.85
C GLY A 103 -4.38 10.52 -4.22
N LYS A 104 -3.96 10.15 -5.42
CA LYS A 104 -4.10 8.78 -5.93
C LYS A 104 -3.04 7.89 -5.28
N ALA A 105 -3.49 6.85 -4.59
CA ALA A 105 -2.62 5.89 -3.95
C ALA A 105 -2.33 4.68 -4.83
N GLY A 106 -1.13 4.13 -4.70
CA GLY A 106 -0.76 2.87 -5.31
C GLY A 106 0.04 1.97 -4.38
N LEU A 107 0.01 0.67 -4.64
CA LEU A 107 0.75 -0.34 -3.90
C LEU A 107 1.95 -0.82 -4.71
N TRP A 108 3.13 -0.73 -4.12
CA TRP A 108 4.34 -1.34 -4.66
C TRP A 108 4.65 -2.62 -3.88
N ILE A 109 4.30 -3.77 -4.44
CA ILE A 109 4.32 -5.06 -3.75
C ILE A 109 4.92 -6.21 -4.59
N PRO A 110 5.97 -6.00 -5.42
CA PRO A 110 6.56 -7.07 -6.21
C PRO A 110 7.28 -8.13 -5.36
N HIS A 111 7.52 -7.84 -4.09
CA HIS A 111 8.13 -8.77 -3.13
C HIS A 111 7.10 -9.72 -2.47
N LEU A 112 5.80 -9.51 -2.66
CA LEU A 112 4.77 -10.46 -2.25
C LEU A 112 4.59 -11.52 -3.32
N ASN A 113 5.34 -12.60 -3.19
CA ASN A 113 5.51 -13.62 -4.24
C ASN A 113 4.57 -14.82 -4.11
N THR A 114 3.60 -14.78 -3.22
CA THR A 114 2.59 -15.84 -3.08
C THR A 114 1.18 -15.26 -3.19
N SER A 115 0.27 -16.04 -3.76
CA SER A 115 -1.15 -15.67 -3.88
C SER A 115 -1.76 -15.31 -2.53
N ALA A 116 -1.42 -16.06 -1.47
CA ALA A 116 -1.96 -15.84 -0.14
C ALA A 116 -1.52 -14.48 0.46
N LEU A 117 -0.25 -14.10 0.33
CA LEU A 117 0.24 -12.80 0.78
C LEU A 117 -0.40 -11.66 -0.02
N LEU A 118 -0.55 -11.85 -1.33
CA LEU A 118 -1.16 -10.86 -2.20
C LEU A 118 -2.65 -10.66 -1.85
N GLN A 119 -3.42 -11.74 -1.70
CA GLN A 119 -4.81 -11.67 -1.27
C GLN A 119 -4.94 -10.97 0.09
N SER A 120 -4.07 -11.29 1.04
CA SER A 120 -4.03 -10.66 2.37
C SER A 120 -3.74 -9.17 2.28
N ALA A 121 -2.81 -8.74 1.42
CA ALA A 121 -2.51 -7.33 1.20
C ALA A 121 -3.72 -6.56 0.65
N PHE A 122 -4.38 -7.10 -0.37
CA PHE A 122 -5.56 -6.45 -0.96
C PHE A 122 -6.78 -6.48 -0.05
N ALA A 123 -7.00 -7.57 0.69
CA ALA A 123 -8.05 -7.64 1.71
C ALA A 123 -7.83 -6.61 2.82
N GLY A 124 -6.60 -6.52 3.33
CA GLY A 124 -6.22 -5.53 4.33
C GLY A 124 -6.37 -4.09 3.82
N TRP A 125 -5.90 -3.81 2.61
CA TRP A 125 -6.07 -2.50 1.98
C TRP A 125 -7.54 -2.12 1.88
N THR A 126 -8.38 -3.01 1.35
CA THR A 126 -9.82 -2.79 1.20
C THR A 126 -10.47 -2.52 2.56
N ALA A 127 -10.14 -3.32 3.57
CA ALA A 127 -10.64 -3.12 4.93
C ALA A 127 -10.19 -1.78 5.55
N GLY A 128 -9.01 -1.30 5.21
CA GLY A 128 -8.50 -0.01 5.68
C GLY A 128 -9.12 1.21 4.99
N GLN A 129 -9.64 1.05 3.79
CA GLN A 129 -10.39 2.11 3.09
C GLN A 129 -11.79 2.32 3.66
N TYR A 130 -12.27 1.37 4.45
CA TYR A 130 -13.59 1.44 5.06
C TYR A 130 -13.55 2.25 6.36
N ASP A 131 -14.49 3.20 6.52
CA ASP A 131 -14.62 4.00 7.74
C ASP A 131 -15.93 3.66 8.47
N LEU A 132 -15.81 2.93 9.58
CA LEU A 132 -16.95 2.63 10.45
C LEU A 132 -17.60 3.91 11.04
N GLY A 133 -16.86 5.00 11.14
CA GLY A 133 -17.37 6.28 11.64
C GLY A 133 -18.39 6.93 10.70
N LEU A 134 -18.27 6.71 9.39
CA LEU A 134 -19.20 7.27 8.40
C LEU A 134 -20.62 6.68 8.50
N TYR A 135 -20.77 5.48 9.08
CA TYR A 135 -22.08 4.82 9.27
C TYR A 135 -22.74 5.13 10.61
N LYS A 136 -21.98 5.63 11.58
CA LYS A 136 -22.51 6.01 12.89
C LYS A 136 -22.97 7.45 12.98
N GLN A 137 -22.50 8.31 12.11
CA GLN A 137 -22.97 9.70 11.97
C GLN A 137 -23.87 9.79 10.74
N ALA A 138 -25.17 9.81 10.99
CA ALA A 138 -26.20 9.99 9.98
C ALA A 138 -26.21 11.42 9.38
N ASP A 139 -25.07 12.04 9.19
CA ASP A 139 -24.94 13.30 8.50
C ASP A 139 -24.73 13.04 7.01
N HIS A 140 -25.80 13.29 6.26
CA HIS A 140 -26.00 12.93 4.86
C HIS A 140 -25.08 13.63 3.84
N ASN A 141 -24.00 14.29 4.26
CA ASN A 141 -23.17 15.12 3.39
C ASN A 141 -21.73 14.61 3.16
N HIS A 142 -21.38 13.41 3.65
CA HIS A 142 -20.09 12.82 3.29
C HIS A 142 -20.21 12.10 1.94
N PRO A 143 -19.31 12.37 0.98
CA PRO A 143 -19.30 11.62 -0.26
C PRO A 143 -19.15 10.14 0.10
N LYS A 144 -20.15 9.32 -0.29
CA LYS A 144 -20.02 7.86 -0.31
C LYS A 144 -18.65 7.58 -0.87
N SER A 145 -17.85 6.75 -0.20
CA SER A 145 -16.48 6.43 -0.60
C SER A 145 -16.44 6.33 -2.12
N ALA A 146 -15.88 7.35 -2.76
CA ALA A 146 -15.74 7.34 -4.20
C ALA A 146 -15.02 6.04 -4.54
N ALA A 147 -15.46 5.37 -5.58
CA ALA A 147 -14.82 4.15 -6.06
C ALA A 147 -13.33 4.47 -6.26
N VAL A 148 -12.53 4.18 -5.24
CA VAL A 148 -11.11 4.53 -5.26
C VAL A 148 -10.44 3.56 -6.21
N ASP A 149 -9.94 4.09 -7.32
CA ASP A 149 -9.10 3.30 -8.21
C ASP A 149 -7.79 3.02 -7.50
N LEU A 150 -7.44 1.74 -7.38
CA LEU A 150 -6.18 1.30 -6.81
C LEU A 150 -5.23 0.86 -7.92
N HIS A 151 -4.09 1.51 -8.01
CA HIS A 151 -2.99 1.09 -8.87
C HIS A 151 -2.04 0.19 -8.09
N ALA A 152 -1.53 -0.88 -8.70
CA ALA A 152 -0.59 -1.76 -8.03
C ALA A 152 0.45 -2.34 -9.01
N PHE A 153 1.72 -2.38 -8.59
CA PHE A 153 2.77 -3.16 -9.23
C PHE A 153 2.96 -4.46 -8.45
N LEU A 154 2.68 -5.57 -9.11
CA LEU A 154 2.65 -6.92 -8.55
C LEU A 154 3.94 -7.67 -8.85
N ALA A 155 4.18 -8.77 -8.15
CA ALA A 155 5.26 -9.67 -8.48
C ALA A 155 5.06 -10.27 -9.90
N PRO A 156 6.14 -10.43 -10.68
CA PRO A 156 6.06 -11.08 -11.97
C PRO A 156 5.45 -12.48 -11.88
N GLY A 157 4.52 -12.80 -12.80
CA GLY A 157 3.85 -14.11 -12.86
C GLY A 157 2.65 -14.27 -11.94
N ILE A 158 2.30 -13.27 -11.14
CA ILE A 158 1.05 -13.25 -10.37
C ILE A 158 -0.02 -12.55 -11.21
N ASP A 159 -1.16 -13.20 -11.38
CA ASP A 159 -2.26 -12.66 -12.15
C ASP A 159 -3.11 -11.66 -11.36
N GLU A 160 -3.80 -10.82 -12.09
CA GLU A 160 -4.70 -9.81 -11.52
C GLU A 160 -5.92 -10.45 -10.84
N ALA A 161 -6.29 -11.68 -11.21
CA ALA A 161 -7.41 -12.40 -10.61
C ALA A 161 -7.17 -12.65 -9.11
N THR A 162 -5.97 -13.07 -8.74
CA THR A 162 -5.56 -13.25 -7.34
C THR A 162 -5.71 -11.98 -6.51
N ALA A 163 -5.38 -10.82 -7.08
CA ALA A 163 -5.56 -9.53 -6.40
C ALA A 163 -7.05 -9.17 -6.24
N ARG A 164 -7.86 -9.44 -7.25
CA ARG A 164 -9.33 -9.22 -7.22
C ARG A 164 -10.00 -10.09 -6.17
N ASP A 165 -9.56 -11.34 -5.99
CA ASP A 165 -10.06 -12.23 -4.93
C ASP A 165 -9.80 -11.63 -3.54
N GLY A 166 -8.62 -11.05 -3.31
CA GLY A 166 -8.31 -10.35 -2.07
C GLY A 166 -9.21 -9.15 -1.82
N ILE A 167 -9.50 -8.36 -2.85
CA ILE A 167 -10.44 -7.23 -2.76
C ILE A 167 -11.82 -7.72 -2.38
N THR A 168 -12.31 -8.78 -3.04
CA THR A 168 -13.63 -9.37 -2.75
C THR A 168 -13.69 -9.87 -1.31
N LEU A 169 -12.66 -10.55 -0.83
CA LEU A 169 -12.56 -11.02 0.55
C LEU A 169 -12.61 -9.85 1.54
N GLY A 170 -11.91 -8.76 1.28
CA GLY A 170 -11.94 -7.57 2.12
C GLY A 170 -13.34 -6.93 2.20
N LEU A 171 -14.06 -6.88 1.08
CA LEU A 171 -15.43 -6.37 1.05
C LEU A 171 -16.39 -7.24 1.86
N VAL A 172 -16.31 -8.57 1.72
CA VAL A 172 -17.13 -9.51 2.48
C VAL A 172 -16.87 -9.39 3.98
N GLN A 173 -15.62 -9.27 4.39
CA GLN A 173 -15.27 -9.07 5.80
C GLN A 173 -15.86 -7.78 6.37
N GLN A 174 -15.97 -6.72 5.57
CA GLN A 174 -16.61 -5.47 5.98
C GLN A 174 -18.12 -5.62 6.17
N GLU A 175 -18.79 -6.34 5.28
CA GLU A 175 -20.23 -6.58 5.39
C GLU A 175 -20.56 -7.37 6.65
N VAL A 176 -19.78 -8.40 6.97
CA VAL A 176 -19.97 -9.23 8.19
C VAL A 176 -19.76 -8.42 9.45
N MET A 177 -18.83 -7.47 9.48
CA MET A 177 -18.60 -6.63 10.67
C MET A 177 -19.68 -5.55 10.88
N ASN A 178 -20.57 -5.34 9.90
CA ASN A 178 -21.67 -4.38 9.96
C ASN A 178 -22.99 -5.00 10.41
N LEU A 179 -23.04 -6.32 10.56
CA LEU A 179 -24.20 -7.06 11.10
C LEU A 179 -24.12 -7.16 12.61
#